data_7eefebb451f56bfb393b5a3bb1908b9b
#
_entry.id   7eefebb451f56bfb393b5a3bb1908b9b
#
_cell.length_a   1.000
_cell.length_b   1.000
_cell.length_c   1.000
_cell.angle_alpha   90.00
_cell.angle_beta   90.00
_cell.angle_gamma   90.00
#
_symmetry.space_group_name_H-M   'P 1'
#
loop_
_entity.id
_entity.type
_entity.pdbx_description
1 polymer ?
#
loop_
_entity_poly.entity_id
_entity_poly.type
_entity_poly.pdbx_seq_one_letter_code
_entity_poly.pdbx_strand_id
1 'polypeptide(L)'
;MVALPLNKIVTPKKEFKKVEHPLKHQYPQRNAHYSFTDYFHFQSDRGIVTDWNESRNMFASEDFIIGLIQGLEEEVGSASGVVMYNIGYQWGMRDAKFFQQWFEQEYKKTIREVNSVFMLEAWWWPFTAQGWGNWEVDMSEHKNGFMFVNIFDSAVARTLGDVGKPVCHIYAGLFAGFFSDIVKKSLSCIEIQCYSMGETYCKFLLSSQDRVDAANFWHNEGATARDIEKRLRDGARLQ
;
A
#
# COMPACT_ATOMS: atom_id res chain seq x y z
N MET A 1 -21.98 -24.10 9.54
CA MET A 1 -20.54 -23.87 9.80
C MET A 1 -19.76 -25.02 9.18
N VAL A 2 -19.24 -24.84 7.99
CA VAL A 2 -18.37 -25.84 7.32
C VAL A 2 -16.95 -25.35 7.52
N ALA A 3 -16.19 -26.08 8.36
CA ALA A 3 -14.78 -25.82 8.56
C ALA A 3 -14.04 -26.07 7.25
N LEU A 4 -13.46 -25.04 6.65
CA LEU A 4 -12.56 -25.18 5.53
C LEU A 4 -11.26 -25.88 5.97
N PRO A 5 -10.77 -26.87 5.22
CA PRO A 5 -9.56 -27.61 5.60
C PRO A 5 -8.34 -26.71 5.47
N LEU A 6 -7.64 -26.50 6.57
CA LEU A 6 -6.39 -25.72 6.73
C LEU A 6 -5.17 -26.25 5.94
N ASN A 7 -5.32 -27.18 5.02
CA ASN A 7 -4.23 -27.96 4.46
C ASN A 7 -3.89 -27.70 2.99
N LYS A 8 -4.06 -26.49 2.45
CA LYS A 8 -3.49 -26.14 1.15
C LYS A 8 -3.09 -24.66 1.08
N ILE A 9 -2.26 -24.20 2.01
CA ILE A 9 -1.46 -23.00 1.74
C ILE A 9 -0.22 -23.50 0.97
N VAL A 10 -0.31 -23.52 -0.34
CA VAL A 10 0.87 -23.65 -1.19
C VAL A 10 1.54 -22.28 -1.19
N THR A 11 2.47 -22.08 -0.28
CA THR A 11 3.40 -20.95 -0.31
C THR A 11 4.26 -21.12 -1.56
N PRO A 12 4.23 -20.20 -2.55
CA PRO A 12 5.21 -20.20 -3.61
C PRO A 12 6.58 -19.97 -2.94
N LYS A 13 7.48 -20.93 -3.01
CA LYS A 13 8.89 -20.74 -2.65
C LYS A 13 9.54 -19.81 -3.70
N LYS A 14 9.19 -18.55 -3.73
CA LYS A 14 10.10 -17.53 -4.23
C LYS A 14 10.96 -17.15 -3.05
N GLU A 15 12.24 -17.54 -3.09
CA GLU A 15 13.26 -16.94 -2.23
C GLU A 15 13.18 -15.43 -2.48
N PHE A 16 12.64 -14.70 -1.52
CA PHE A 16 12.72 -13.25 -1.52
C PHE A 16 14.21 -12.93 -1.39
N LYS A 17 14.84 -12.58 -2.49
CA LYS A 17 16.14 -11.92 -2.42
C LYS A 17 15.90 -10.67 -1.58
N LYS A 18 16.56 -10.61 -0.43
CA LYS A 18 16.64 -9.43 0.41
C LYS A 18 17.21 -8.34 -0.49
N VAL A 19 16.34 -7.48 -1.01
CA VAL A 19 16.78 -6.37 -1.87
C VAL A 19 17.38 -5.35 -0.92
N GLU A 20 18.70 -5.41 -0.75
CA GLU A 20 19.41 -4.31 -0.12
C GLU A 20 19.29 -3.10 -1.05
N HIS A 21 18.58 -2.08 -0.56
CA HIS A 21 18.36 -0.90 -1.36
C HIS A 21 19.69 -0.18 -1.60
N PRO A 22 20.09 0.05 -2.87
CA PRO A 22 21.42 0.60 -3.17
C PRO A 22 21.66 2.00 -2.62
N LEU A 23 20.59 2.75 -2.31
CA LEU A 23 20.66 4.09 -1.77
C LEU A 23 20.74 4.14 -0.24
N LYS A 24 20.50 3.03 0.44
CA LYS A 24 20.52 2.92 1.91
C LYS A 24 21.83 3.43 2.52
N HIS A 25 22.94 3.20 1.85
CA HIS A 25 24.27 3.64 2.31
C HIS A 25 24.57 5.13 2.06
N GLN A 26 23.82 5.80 1.18
CA GLN A 26 24.01 7.23 0.91
C GLN A 26 23.43 8.12 2.02
N TYR A 27 22.47 7.60 2.77
CA TYR A 27 21.76 8.30 3.82
C TYR A 27 21.85 7.50 5.10
N PRO A 28 22.92 7.70 5.89
CA PRO A 28 23.16 6.94 7.11
C PRO A 28 21.99 7.11 8.08
N GLN A 29 21.56 6.00 8.64
CA GLN A 29 20.51 5.95 9.65
C GLN A 29 20.99 6.65 10.90
N ARG A 30 20.09 7.39 11.54
CA ARG A 30 20.35 8.04 12.82
C ARG A 30 19.69 7.33 13.98
N ASN A 31 18.57 6.66 13.69
CA ASN A 31 17.83 5.84 14.63
C ASN A 31 17.76 4.41 14.11
N ALA A 32 16.81 3.67 14.55
CA ALA A 32 16.71 2.25 14.30
C ALA A 32 15.94 1.88 13.01
N HIS A 33 15.79 2.79 12.08
CA HIS A 33 15.15 2.51 10.80
C HIS A 33 15.85 1.34 10.09
N TYR A 34 15.07 0.41 9.51
CA TYR A 34 15.49 -0.89 8.97
C TYR A 34 15.93 -1.93 10.01
N SER A 35 15.73 -1.66 11.31
CA SER A 35 15.88 -2.64 12.38
C SER A 35 14.57 -2.74 13.15
N PHE A 36 13.88 -3.87 13.04
CA PHE A 36 12.57 -4.07 13.68
C PHE A 36 12.64 -3.91 15.20
N THR A 37 13.64 -4.52 15.82
CA THR A 37 13.81 -4.55 17.28
C THR A 37 14.20 -3.20 17.88
N ASP A 38 14.83 -2.35 17.09
CA ASP A 38 15.20 -1.02 17.51
C ASP A 38 14.13 0.03 17.14
N TYR A 39 13.33 -0.26 16.10
CA TYR A 39 12.27 0.63 15.63
C TYR A 39 11.00 0.53 16.48
N PHE A 40 10.60 -0.69 16.87
CA PHE A 40 9.39 -0.92 17.68
C PHE A 40 9.75 -1.29 19.11
N HIS A 41 9.23 -0.53 20.06
CA HIS A 41 9.44 -0.72 21.48
C HIS A 41 8.20 -1.34 22.13
N PHE A 42 8.37 -2.53 22.69
CA PHE A 42 7.30 -3.29 23.31
C PHE A 42 7.37 -3.14 24.84
N GLN A 43 6.32 -2.59 25.44
CA GLN A 43 6.09 -2.55 26.89
C GLN A 43 4.95 -3.51 27.20
N SER A 44 5.25 -4.81 27.21
CA SER A 44 4.26 -5.89 27.28
C SER A 44 3.49 -5.92 28.60
N ASP A 45 4.11 -5.50 29.70
CA ASP A 45 3.50 -5.33 31.02
C ASP A 45 2.41 -4.23 31.04
N ARG A 46 2.51 -3.26 30.13
CA ARG A 46 1.56 -2.15 29.99
C ARG A 46 0.65 -2.28 28.76
N GLY A 47 0.86 -3.29 27.91
CA GLY A 47 0.15 -3.43 26.64
C GLY A 47 0.40 -2.26 25.69
N ILE A 48 1.61 -1.73 25.67
CA ILE A 48 1.99 -0.57 24.87
C ILE A 48 3.05 -0.98 23.84
N VAL A 49 2.81 -0.58 22.59
CA VAL A 49 3.81 -0.63 21.52
C VAL A 49 3.97 0.79 20.96
N THR A 50 5.19 1.25 20.89
CA THR A 50 5.52 2.53 20.25
C THR A 50 6.58 2.29 19.18
N ASP A 51 6.67 3.21 18.21
CA ASP A 51 7.87 3.31 17.39
C ASP A 51 8.98 4.09 18.17
N TRP A 52 10.13 4.22 17.55
CA TRP A 52 11.27 4.93 18.14
C TRP A 52 10.96 6.41 18.45
N ASN A 53 9.98 7.02 17.78
CA ASN A 53 9.54 8.40 18.01
C ASN A 53 8.37 8.48 19.01
N GLU A 54 8.18 7.45 19.81
CA GLU A 54 7.13 7.32 20.84
C GLU A 54 5.70 7.35 20.28
N SER A 55 5.52 7.30 18.95
CA SER A 55 4.20 7.19 18.34
C SER A 55 3.57 5.83 18.64
N ARG A 56 2.31 5.86 19.06
CA ARG A 56 1.58 4.65 19.44
C ARG A 56 1.31 3.77 18.24
N ASN A 57 1.70 2.52 18.33
CA ASN A 57 1.41 1.48 17.35
C ASN A 57 0.47 0.43 17.94
N MET A 58 -0.23 -0.27 17.07
CA MET A 58 -1.07 -1.42 17.39
C MET A 58 -0.75 -2.53 16.39
N PHE A 59 -0.43 -3.71 16.89
CA PHE A 59 -0.31 -4.91 16.08
C PHE A 59 -1.63 -5.65 16.14
N ALA A 60 -2.21 -5.92 14.99
CA ALA A 60 -3.47 -6.65 14.85
C ALA A 60 -3.24 -7.91 13.99
N SER A 61 -4.01 -8.96 14.24
CA SER A 61 -4.08 -10.09 13.33
C SER A 61 -4.79 -9.71 12.03
N GLU A 62 -4.54 -10.45 10.97
CA GLU A 62 -5.26 -10.30 9.70
C GLU A 62 -6.78 -10.40 9.88
N ASP A 63 -7.24 -11.28 10.79
CA ASP A 63 -8.66 -11.46 11.13
C ASP A 63 -9.34 -10.16 11.57
N PHE A 64 -8.61 -9.23 12.19
CA PHE A 64 -9.17 -7.94 12.58
C PHE A 64 -9.56 -7.11 11.35
N ILE A 65 -8.70 -7.07 10.34
CA ILE A 65 -8.98 -6.35 9.08
C ILE A 65 -10.11 -7.03 8.32
N ILE A 66 -10.12 -8.37 8.30
CA ILE A 66 -11.17 -9.15 7.66
C ILE A 66 -12.51 -8.91 8.34
N GLY A 67 -12.54 -8.96 9.67
CA GLY A 67 -13.76 -8.66 10.44
C GLY A 67 -14.29 -7.26 10.19
N LEU A 68 -13.38 -6.27 10.05
CA LEU A 68 -13.77 -4.90 9.70
C LEU A 68 -14.38 -4.82 8.30
N ILE A 69 -13.78 -5.48 7.29
CA ILE A 69 -14.30 -5.50 5.92
C ILE A 69 -15.66 -6.19 5.86
N GLN A 70 -15.78 -7.39 6.44
CA GLN A 70 -17.01 -8.17 6.44
C GLN A 70 -18.12 -7.43 7.19
N GLY A 71 -17.83 -6.88 8.38
CA GLY A 71 -18.80 -6.10 9.13
C GLY A 71 -19.31 -4.86 8.36
N LEU A 72 -18.41 -4.18 7.64
CA LEU A 72 -18.83 -3.09 6.76
C LEU A 72 -19.67 -3.58 5.57
N GLU A 73 -19.35 -4.72 4.96
CA GLU A 73 -20.15 -5.30 3.88
C GLU A 73 -21.56 -5.69 4.36
N GLU A 74 -21.70 -6.22 5.57
CA GLU A 74 -22.98 -6.55 6.18
C GLU A 74 -23.83 -5.30 6.43
N GLU A 75 -23.23 -4.21 6.91
CA GLU A 75 -23.96 -2.99 7.30
C GLU A 75 -24.27 -2.06 6.12
N VAL A 76 -23.35 -1.89 5.17
CA VAL A 76 -23.47 -0.90 4.09
C VAL A 76 -23.43 -1.51 2.69
N GLY A 77 -23.31 -2.80 2.57
CA GLY A 77 -23.32 -3.52 1.28
C GLY A 77 -22.17 -3.08 0.36
N SER A 78 -22.51 -2.80 -0.89
CA SER A 78 -21.54 -2.41 -1.92
C SER A 78 -20.82 -1.07 -1.64
N ALA A 79 -21.28 -0.26 -0.70
CA ALA A 79 -20.62 0.97 -0.30
C ALA A 79 -19.39 0.73 0.61
N SER A 80 -19.19 -0.49 1.11
CA SER A 80 -18.07 -0.87 1.99
C SER A 80 -16.70 -0.50 1.38
N GLY A 81 -16.51 -0.73 0.09
CA GLY A 81 -15.29 -0.37 -0.64
C GLY A 81 -15.01 1.13 -0.60
N VAL A 82 -16.03 1.97 -0.76
CA VAL A 82 -15.90 3.43 -0.68
C VAL A 82 -15.55 3.87 0.75
N VAL A 83 -16.16 3.26 1.76
CA VAL A 83 -15.86 3.54 3.17
C VAL A 83 -14.41 3.17 3.47
N MET A 84 -13.95 1.97 3.08
CA MET A 84 -12.58 1.52 3.28
C MET A 84 -11.56 2.40 2.54
N TYR A 85 -11.88 2.82 1.33
CA TYR A 85 -11.06 3.77 0.58
C TYR A 85 -10.92 5.10 1.33
N ASN A 86 -12.02 5.66 1.83
CA ASN A 86 -12.01 6.91 2.57
C ASN A 86 -11.22 6.81 3.89
N ILE A 87 -11.33 5.69 4.60
CA ILE A 87 -10.51 5.39 5.78
C ILE A 87 -9.02 5.42 5.40
N GLY A 88 -8.66 4.71 4.34
CA GLY A 88 -7.29 4.68 3.82
C GLY A 88 -6.81 6.07 3.40
N TYR A 89 -7.64 6.84 2.70
CA TYR A 89 -7.30 8.20 2.25
C TYR A 89 -6.96 9.13 3.42
N GLN A 90 -7.81 9.16 4.44
CA GLN A 90 -7.57 9.96 5.64
C GLN A 90 -6.33 9.51 6.41
N TRP A 91 -6.10 8.20 6.45
CA TRP A 91 -4.88 7.65 7.01
C TRP A 91 -3.65 8.12 6.23
N GLY A 92 -3.63 7.94 4.90
CA GLY A 92 -2.53 8.36 4.05
C GLY A 92 -2.19 9.84 4.13
N MET A 93 -3.21 10.71 4.18
CA MET A 93 -3.03 12.15 4.36
C MET A 93 -2.34 12.53 5.69
N ARG A 94 -2.67 11.82 6.77
CA ARG A 94 -2.05 12.03 8.09
C ARG A 94 -0.64 11.46 8.12
N ASP A 95 -0.50 10.25 7.61
CA ASP A 95 0.76 9.53 7.55
C ASP A 95 1.82 10.28 6.74
N ALA A 96 1.44 10.88 5.60
CA ALA A 96 2.33 11.70 4.79
C ALA A 96 2.91 12.89 5.57
N LYS A 97 2.11 13.56 6.39
CA LYS A 97 2.59 14.67 7.23
C LYS A 97 3.54 14.19 8.31
N PHE A 98 3.17 13.10 8.97
CA PHE A 98 3.99 12.48 9.99
C PHE A 98 5.31 11.99 9.40
N PHE A 99 5.27 11.31 8.27
CA PHE A 99 6.43 10.81 7.56
C PHE A 99 7.40 11.94 7.16
N GLN A 100 6.92 13.06 6.62
CA GLN A 100 7.78 14.19 6.26
C GLN A 100 8.54 14.74 7.46
N GLN A 101 7.87 14.90 8.60
CA GLN A 101 8.49 15.38 9.84
C GLN A 101 9.53 14.39 10.37
N TRP A 102 9.14 13.11 10.41
CA TRP A 102 10.04 12.03 10.83
C TRP A 102 11.26 11.93 9.92
N PHE A 103 11.07 11.96 8.61
CA PHE A 103 12.14 11.85 7.62
C PHE A 103 13.19 12.96 7.79
N GLU A 104 12.73 14.19 8.01
CA GLU A 104 13.61 15.32 8.25
C GLU A 104 14.39 15.18 9.58
N GLN A 105 13.76 14.67 10.62
CA GLN A 105 14.41 14.39 11.89
C GLN A 105 15.46 13.29 11.76
N GLU A 106 15.13 12.21 11.04
CA GLU A 106 16.00 11.05 10.86
C GLU A 106 17.22 11.37 9.99
N TYR A 107 16.99 11.93 8.83
CA TYR A 107 18.02 12.09 7.80
C TYR A 107 18.59 13.50 7.72
N LYS A 108 18.06 14.48 8.44
CA LYS A 108 18.41 15.91 8.35
C LYS A 108 18.32 16.47 6.93
N LYS A 109 17.39 15.94 6.16
CA LYS A 109 17.05 16.31 4.79
C LYS A 109 15.56 16.24 4.60
N THR A 110 15.03 17.14 3.82
CA THR A 110 13.63 17.04 3.39
C THR A 110 13.47 15.93 2.36
N ILE A 111 12.25 15.42 2.19
CA ILE A 111 11.92 14.40 1.19
C ILE A 111 12.23 14.84 -0.25
N ARG A 112 12.36 16.16 -0.50
CA ARG A 112 12.66 16.73 -1.82
C ARG A 112 14.16 16.77 -2.14
N GLU A 113 15.01 16.61 -1.15
CA GLU A 113 16.47 16.65 -1.29
C GLU A 113 17.09 15.27 -1.48
N VAL A 114 16.26 14.24 -1.54
CA VAL A 114 16.70 12.85 -1.67
C VAL A 114 16.12 12.21 -2.94
N ASN A 115 16.68 11.07 -3.31
CA ASN A 115 16.11 10.26 -4.38
C ASN A 115 14.73 9.75 -3.98
N SER A 116 13.75 9.87 -4.89
CA SER A 116 12.36 9.49 -4.64
C SER A 116 12.19 8.01 -4.31
N VAL A 117 12.98 7.12 -4.90
CA VAL A 117 12.93 5.69 -4.60
C VAL A 117 13.34 5.43 -3.16
N PHE A 118 14.45 6.05 -2.70
CA PHE A 118 14.87 5.95 -1.30
C PHE A 118 13.80 6.49 -0.34
N MET A 119 13.23 7.65 -0.66
CA MET A 119 12.17 8.25 0.14
C MET A 119 10.96 7.31 0.26
N LEU A 120 10.51 6.73 -0.85
CA LEU A 120 9.36 5.82 -0.86
C LEU A 120 9.65 4.52 -0.12
N GLU A 121 10.86 3.97 -0.22
CA GLU A 121 11.23 2.79 0.57
C GLU A 121 11.29 3.08 2.07
N ALA A 122 11.84 4.24 2.45
CA ALA A 122 11.86 4.68 3.83
C ALA A 122 10.44 4.81 4.39
N TRP A 123 9.49 5.30 3.57
CA TRP A 123 8.10 5.38 3.96
C TRP A 123 7.46 4.01 4.14
N TRP A 124 7.66 3.08 3.19
CA TRP A 124 6.96 1.80 3.21
C TRP A 124 7.57 0.76 4.14
N TRP A 125 8.83 0.91 4.51
CA TRP A 125 9.51 -0.08 5.33
C TRP A 125 8.77 -0.46 6.63
N PRO A 126 8.20 0.48 7.42
CA PRO A 126 7.43 0.11 8.62
C PRO A 126 6.22 -0.76 8.31
N PHE A 127 5.53 -0.54 7.19
CA PHE A 127 4.39 -1.36 6.77
C PHE A 127 4.83 -2.79 6.43
N THR A 128 5.94 -2.93 5.72
CA THR A 128 6.53 -4.26 5.45
C THR A 128 6.94 -4.94 6.75
N ALA A 129 7.57 -4.22 7.68
CA ALA A 129 7.98 -4.74 8.98
C ALA A 129 6.80 -5.17 9.85
N GLN A 130 5.65 -4.53 9.71
CA GLN A 130 4.40 -4.86 10.40
C GLN A 130 3.59 -5.96 9.70
N GLY A 131 4.00 -6.44 8.53
CA GLY A 131 3.33 -7.52 7.82
C GLY A 131 2.20 -7.08 6.88
N TRP A 132 2.10 -5.79 6.51
CA TRP A 132 1.07 -5.33 5.55
C TRP A 132 1.30 -5.83 4.13
N GLY A 133 2.49 -6.29 3.82
CA GLY A 133 2.90 -6.78 2.52
C GLY A 133 4.19 -6.13 2.04
N ASN A 134 4.80 -6.75 1.04
CA ASN A 134 5.94 -6.19 0.36
C ASN A 134 5.48 -5.41 -0.87
N TRP A 135 6.16 -4.33 -1.23
CA TRP A 135 5.73 -3.48 -2.31
C TRP A 135 6.83 -3.22 -3.34
N GLU A 136 6.38 -2.83 -4.51
CA GLU A 136 7.19 -2.35 -5.59
C GLU A 136 6.49 -1.16 -6.24
N VAL A 137 7.23 -0.10 -6.57
CA VAL A 137 6.68 1.06 -7.26
C VAL A 137 7.27 1.18 -8.65
N ASP A 138 6.39 1.26 -9.66
CA ASP A 138 6.76 1.57 -11.03
C ASP A 138 6.46 3.04 -11.33
N MET A 139 7.53 3.83 -11.36
CA MET A 139 7.49 5.26 -11.66
C MET A 139 7.82 5.58 -13.12
N SER A 140 7.91 4.59 -13.99
CA SER A 140 8.31 4.78 -15.40
C SER A 140 7.44 5.81 -16.14
N GLU A 141 6.17 5.88 -15.77
CA GLU A 141 5.16 6.74 -16.38
C GLU A 141 4.84 8.00 -15.56
N HIS A 142 5.62 8.32 -14.54
CA HIS A 142 5.32 9.47 -13.66
C HIS A 142 5.28 10.81 -14.40
N LYS A 143 6.09 10.98 -15.47
CA LYS A 143 6.09 12.16 -16.34
C LYS A 143 4.81 12.27 -17.16
N ASN A 144 4.17 11.14 -17.44
CA ASN A 144 2.88 11.04 -18.11
C ASN A 144 1.70 11.17 -17.14
N GLY A 145 1.97 11.42 -15.86
CA GLY A 145 0.99 11.72 -14.83
C GLY A 145 0.33 10.49 -14.21
N PHE A 146 0.94 9.32 -14.30
CA PHE A 146 0.49 8.11 -13.60
C PHE A 146 1.66 7.22 -13.17
N MET A 147 1.42 6.37 -12.19
CA MET A 147 2.37 5.37 -11.71
C MET A 147 1.61 4.16 -11.19
N PHE A 148 2.33 3.06 -11.00
CA PHE A 148 1.76 1.84 -10.43
C PHE A 148 2.46 1.47 -9.11
N VAL A 149 1.67 0.92 -8.19
CA VAL A 149 2.17 0.29 -6.98
C VAL A 149 1.73 -1.16 -7.00
N ASN A 150 2.68 -2.09 -6.82
CA ASN A 150 2.42 -3.51 -6.70
C ASN A 150 2.60 -3.91 -5.24
N ILE A 151 1.65 -4.67 -4.69
CA ILE A 151 1.75 -5.27 -3.36
C ILE A 151 1.84 -6.78 -3.52
N PHE A 152 2.94 -7.34 -3.06
CA PHE A 152 3.13 -8.77 -2.92
C PHE A 152 2.80 -9.19 -1.49
N ASP A 153 2.21 -10.38 -1.34
CA ASP A 153 1.81 -10.92 -0.03
C ASP A 153 0.92 -9.95 0.77
N SER A 154 -0.06 -9.33 0.08
CA SER A 154 -1.04 -8.43 0.71
C SER A 154 -1.76 -9.13 1.86
N ALA A 155 -1.64 -8.61 3.08
CA ALA A 155 -2.32 -9.14 4.25
C ALA A 155 -3.85 -9.19 4.06
N VAL A 156 -4.42 -8.16 3.41
CA VAL A 156 -5.87 -8.08 3.17
C VAL A 156 -6.33 -9.11 2.15
N ALA A 157 -5.73 -9.11 0.95
CA ALA A 157 -6.23 -9.93 -0.16
C ALA A 157 -5.96 -11.43 0.04
N ARG A 158 -4.82 -11.78 0.65
CA ARG A 158 -4.48 -13.20 0.87
C ARG A 158 -5.40 -13.86 1.89
N THR A 159 -5.77 -13.15 2.94
CA THR A 159 -6.63 -13.69 4.00
C THR A 159 -8.08 -13.81 3.54
N LEU A 160 -8.56 -12.87 2.72
CA LEU A 160 -9.90 -12.97 2.11
C LEU A 160 -10.01 -14.11 1.08
N GLY A 161 -8.88 -14.46 0.44
CA GLY A 161 -8.85 -15.48 -0.60
C GLY A 161 -9.49 -15.02 -1.91
N ASP A 162 -9.82 -15.98 -2.78
CA ASP A 162 -10.44 -15.72 -4.08
C ASP A 162 -11.93 -15.44 -3.91
N VAL A 163 -12.30 -14.17 -3.99
CA VAL A 163 -13.69 -13.68 -3.93
C VAL A 163 -14.16 -13.05 -5.24
N GLY A 164 -13.32 -13.10 -6.28
CA GLY A 164 -13.64 -12.65 -7.65
C GLY A 164 -13.75 -11.15 -7.85
N LYS A 165 -13.35 -10.33 -6.89
CA LYS A 165 -13.38 -8.83 -6.97
C LYS A 165 -12.17 -8.21 -6.26
N PRO A 166 -11.76 -6.98 -6.59
CA PRO A 166 -10.78 -6.23 -5.82
C PRO A 166 -11.27 -5.99 -4.39
N VAL A 167 -10.36 -6.11 -3.40
CA VAL A 167 -10.69 -5.97 -1.97
C VAL A 167 -9.77 -5.02 -1.22
N CYS A 168 -8.69 -4.57 -1.84
CA CYS A 168 -7.67 -3.78 -1.18
C CYS A 168 -7.97 -2.27 -1.19
N HIS A 169 -9.23 -1.89 -1.05
CA HIS A 169 -9.67 -0.49 -1.10
C HIS A 169 -8.96 0.40 -0.08
N ILE A 170 -8.61 -0.13 1.09
CA ILE A 170 -7.86 0.61 2.11
C ILE A 170 -6.46 1.01 1.62
N TYR A 171 -5.76 0.13 0.89
CA TYR A 171 -4.46 0.46 0.29
C TYR A 171 -4.61 1.49 -0.82
N ALA A 172 -5.63 1.35 -1.67
CA ALA A 172 -5.89 2.34 -2.72
C ALA A 172 -6.12 3.73 -2.11
N GLY A 173 -6.90 3.82 -1.04
CA GLY A 173 -7.09 5.06 -0.28
C GLY A 173 -5.78 5.57 0.34
N LEU A 174 -5.02 4.71 1.02
CA LEU A 174 -3.73 5.05 1.63
C LEU A 174 -2.78 5.67 0.61
N PHE A 175 -2.62 5.05 -0.55
CA PHE A 175 -1.78 5.58 -1.63
C PHE A 175 -2.30 6.92 -2.15
N ALA A 176 -3.59 7.02 -2.45
CA ALA A 176 -4.19 8.28 -2.92
C ALA A 176 -3.96 9.41 -1.91
N GLY A 177 -4.20 9.18 -0.63
CA GLY A 177 -4.02 10.18 0.44
C GLY A 177 -2.56 10.57 0.62
N PHE A 178 -1.67 9.59 0.77
CA PHE A 178 -0.24 9.84 0.96
C PHE A 178 0.36 10.63 -0.20
N PHE A 179 0.20 10.14 -1.42
CA PHE A 179 0.79 10.80 -2.58
C PHE A 179 0.15 12.16 -2.88
N SER A 180 -1.13 12.36 -2.61
CA SER A 180 -1.77 13.68 -2.74
C SER A 180 -1.09 14.71 -1.85
N ASP A 181 -0.78 14.36 -0.60
CA ASP A 181 -0.08 15.28 0.31
C ASP A 181 1.38 15.48 -0.10
N ILE A 182 2.09 14.43 -0.53
CA ILE A 182 3.50 14.54 -0.96
C ILE A 182 3.66 15.45 -2.18
N VAL A 183 2.81 15.27 -3.21
CA VAL A 183 2.91 16.07 -4.45
C VAL A 183 2.10 17.37 -4.42
N LYS A 184 1.31 17.57 -3.35
CA LYS A 184 0.40 18.74 -3.19
C LYS A 184 -0.59 18.89 -4.36
N LYS A 185 -1.09 17.77 -4.85
CA LYS A 185 -2.12 17.69 -5.88
C LYS A 185 -3.09 16.57 -5.52
N SER A 186 -4.37 16.76 -5.83
CA SER A 186 -5.34 15.67 -5.65
C SER A 186 -5.02 14.53 -6.61
N LEU A 187 -4.78 13.36 -6.05
CA LEU A 187 -4.59 12.11 -6.76
C LEU A 187 -5.63 11.11 -6.28
N SER A 188 -5.97 10.20 -7.18
CA SER A 188 -6.83 9.05 -6.91
C SER A 188 -6.09 7.76 -7.21
N CYS A 189 -6.57 6.68 -6.64
CA CYS A 189 -5.96 5.36 -6.80
C CYS A 189 -7.06 4.30 -6.95
N ILE A 190 -6.79 3.29 -7.78
CA ILE A 190 -7.66 2.13 -7.95
C ILE A 190 -6.83 0.87 -8.03
N GLU A 191 -7.32 -0.22 -7.43
CA GLU A 191 -6.78 -1.56 -7.63
C GLU A 191 -7.28 -2.12 -8.95
N ILE A 192 -6.36 -2.43 -9.87
CA ILE A 192 -6.67 -2.96 -11.21
C ILE A 192 -6.32 -4.44 -11.37
N GLN A 193 -5.74 -5.05 -10.33
CA GLN A 193 -5.40 -6.46 -10.23
C GLN A 193 -5.29 -6.84 -8.76
N CYS A 194 -5.82 -8.00 -8.37
CA CYS A 194 -5.84 -8.41 -6.97
C CYS A 194 -5.69 -9.93 -6.81
N TYR A 195 -5.05 -10.38 -5.72
CA TYR A 195 -5.03 -11.79 -5.31
C TYR A 195 -6.43 -12.39 -5.21
N SER A 196 -7.39 -11.63 -4.71
CA SER A 196 -8.78 -12.05 -4.57
C SER A 196 -9.53 -12.23 -5.89
N MET A 197 -8.87 -11.96 -7.01
CA MET A 197 -9.32 -12.23 -8.38
C MET A 197 -8.53 -13.37 -9.04
N GLY A 198 -7.76 -14.14 -8.26
CA GLY A 198 -6.90 -15.21 -8.77
C GLY A 198 -5.54 -14.76 -9.30
N GLU A 199 -5.19 -13.49 -9.14
CA GLU A 199 -3.91 -12.94 -9.61
C GLU A 199 -2.77 -13.19 -8.62
N THR A 200 -1.53 -13.01 -9.05
CA THR A 200 -0.34 -13.34 -8.25
C THR A 200 0.12 -12.22 -7.32
N TYR A 201 -0.39 -11.00 -7.49
CA TYR A 201 -0.12 -9.82 -6.67
C TYR A 201 -1.22 -8.77 -6.86
N CYS A 202 -1.28 -7.80 -5.97
CA CYS A 202 -2.20 -6.68 -6.09
C CYS A 202 -1.52 -5.52 -6.83
N LYS A 203 -2.19 -4.92 -7.81
CA LYS A 203 -1.68 -3.78 -8.59
C LYS A 203 -2.62 -2.60 -8.52
N PHE A 204 -2.03 -1.45 -8.22
CA PHE A 204 -2.74 -0.19 -8.04
C PHE A 204 -2.27 0.82 -9.07
N LEU A 205 -3.23 1.51 -9.72
CA LEU A 205 -3.00 2.68 -10.54
C LEU A 205 -3.19 3.93 -9.70
N LEU A 206 -2.18 4.79 -9.65
CA LEU A 206 -2.23 6.11 -9.03
C LEU A 206 -2.14 7.20 -10.11
N SER A 207 -3.14 8.09 -10.17
CA SER A 207 -3.22 9.14 -11.20
C SER A 207 -4.23 10.24 -10.81
N SER A 208 -4.55 11.13 -11.75
CA SER A 208 -5.70 12.04 -11.64
C SER A 208 -7.03 11.26 -11.58
N GLN A 209 -8.06 11.89 -11.02
CA GLN A 209 -9.41 11.29 -10.92
C GLN A 209 -9.91 10.81 -12.27
N ASP A 210 -9.84 11.65 -13.32
CA ASP A 210 -10.36 11.32 -14.66
C ASP A 210 -9.74 10.03 -15.24
N ARG A 211 -8.43 9.84 -15.02
CA ARG A 211 -7.74 8.61 -15.48
C ARG A 211 -8.10 7.40 -14.64
N VAL A 212 -8.29 7.59 -13.36
CA VAL A 212 -8.74 6.52 -12.46
C VAL A 212 -10.17 6.11 -12.81
N ASP A 213 -11.05 7.07 -13.12
CA ASP A 213 -12.42 6.79 -13.56
C ASP A 213 -12.44 6.04 -14.90
N ALA A 214 -11.60 6.43 -15.84
CA ALA A 214 -11.46 5.71 -17.11
C ALA A 214 -10.94 4.28 -16.89
N ALA A 215 -9.94 4.09 -16.03
CA ALA A 215 -9.42 2.78 -15.69
C ALA A 215 -10.47 1.91 -15.00
N ASN A 216 -11.26 2.49 -14.09
CA ASN A 216 -12.34 1.80 -13.40
C ASN A 216 -13.42 1.34 -14.41
N PHE A 217 -13.79 2.21 -15.34
CA PHE A 217 -14.72 1.85 -16.41
C PHE A 217 -14.19 0.67 -17.23
N TRP A 218 -12.95 0.72 -17.69
CA TRP A 218 -12.36 -0.38 -18.47
C TRP A 218 -12.25 -1.67 -17.68
N HIS A 219 -11.90 -1.59 -16.40
CA HIS A 219 -11.83 -2.75 -15.51
C HIS A 219 -13.20 -3.42 -15.34
N ASN A 220 -14.25 -2.63 -15.16
CA ASN A 220 -15.64 -3.13 -15.08
C ASN A 220 -16.13 -3.75 -16.39
N GLU A 221 -15.60 -3.31 -17.54
CA GLU A 221 -15.83 -3.91 -18.85
C GLU A 221 -14.95 -5.17 -19.11
N GLY A 222 -14.21 -5.63 -18.11
CA GLY A 222 -13.40 -6.84 -18.19
C GLY A 222 -12.00 -6.66 -18.76
N ALA A 223 -11.51 -5.41 -18.87
CA ALA A 223 -10.12 -5.18 -19.27
C ALA A 223 -9.16 -5.67 -18.20
N THR A 224 -8.09 -6.37 -18.61
CA THR A 224 -7.02 -6.78 -17.70
C THR A 224 -6.16 -5.59 -17.29
N ALA A 225 -5.39 -5.73 -16.21
CA ALA A 225 -4.42 -4.71 -15.80
C ALA A 225 -3.48 -4.31 -16.95
N ARG A 226 -3.05 -5.30 -17.75
CA ARG A 226 -2.21 -5.07 -18.94
C ARG A 226 -2.90 -4.23 -20.02
N ASP A 227 -4.19 -4.46 -20.26
CA ASP A 227 -4.96 -3.70 -21.21
C ASP A 227 -5.15 -2.25 -20.75
N ILE A 228 -5.40 -2.05 -19.45
CA ILE A 228 -5.51 -0.74 -18.82
C ILE A 228 -4.19 0.02 -18.95
N GLU A 229 -3.07 -0.60 -18.59
CA GLU A 229 -1.74 0.00 -18.74
C GLU A 229 -1.47 0.44 -20.18
N LYS A 230 -1.77 -0.43 -21.16
CA LYS A 230 -1.59 -0.10 -22.58
C LYS A 230 -2.42 1.10 -22.99
N ARG A 231 -3.71 1.14 -22.64
CA ARG A 231 -4.61 2.26 -22.97
C ARG A 231 -4.12 3.58 -22.36
N LEU A 232 -3.63 3.54 -21.10
CA LEU A 232 -3.08 4.72 -20.43
C LEU A 232 -1.82 5.24 -21.14
N ARG A 233 -0.90 4.34 -21.52
CA ARG A 233 0.32 4.70 -22.26
C ARG A 233 0.03 5.25 -23.65
N ASP A 234 -0.92 4.65 -24.37
CA ASP A 234 -1.33 5.11 -25.69
C ASP A 234 -2.01 6.49 -25.60
N GLY A 235 -2.90 6.70 -24.64
CA GLY A 235 -3.54 7.99 -24.39
C GLY A 235 -2.56 9.10 -23.96
N ALA A 236 -1.51 8.76 -23.21
CA ALA A 236 -0.48 9.73 -22.82
C ALA A 236 0.42 10.19 -24.00
N ARG A 237 0.55 9.37 -25.04
CA ARG A 237 1.33 9.72 -26.25
C ARG A 237 0.57 10.63 -27.21
N LEU A 238 -0.74 10.78 -27.04
CA LEU A 238 -1.61 11.59 -27.90
C LEU A 238 -1.86 13.00 -27.33
N GLN A 239 -1.36 13.28 -26.13
CA GLN A 239 -1.39 14.59 -25.46
C GLN A 239 -0.01 15.26 -25.53
#